data_3b9d381c18e1fa7c4a9bc95bad6e3d58
#
_entry.id   3b9d381c18e1fa7c4a9bc95bad6e3d58
#
_cell.length_a   1.000
_cell.length_b   1.000
_cell.length_c   1.000
_cell.angle_alpha   90.00
_cell.angle_beta   90.00
_cell.angle_gamma   90.00
#
_symmetry.space_group_name_H-M   'P 1'
#
loop_
_entity.id
_entity.type
_entity.pdbx_description
1 polymer ?
#
loop_
_entity_poly.entity_id
_entity_poly.type
_entity_poly.pdbx_seq_one_letter_code
_entity_poly.pdbx_strand_id
1 'polypeptide(L)'
;GTLKSTLVDMVLSNNAQLVADIDVKDIKIRISGDCRVEITGQTLYHDADVATAKYNAAGLRSVSTIVKAEHNAEVKVDAHQRLEAKSTTGGKILYLSNPEIIRVEKSLFGVDIEQLK
;
A
#
# COMPACT_ATOMS: atom_id res chain seq x y z
N GLY A 1 -2.44 -20.91 2.61
CA GLY A 1 -3.85 -20.61 2.74
C GLY A 1 -4.16 -19.12 2.82
N THR A 2 -5.44 -18.82 2.80
CA THR A 2 -5.91 -17.43 2.88
C THR A 2 -6.21 -17.07 4.34
N LEU A 3 -5.68 -15.93 4.78
CA LEU A 3 -6.00 -15.40 6.10
C LEU A 3 -7.35 -14.68 6.03
N LYS A 4 -8.30 -15.09 6.84
CA LYS A 4 -9.61 -14.46 6.96
C LYS A 4 -9.80 -13.88 8.34
N SER A 5 -10.14 -12.60 8.41
CA SER A 5 -10.34 -11.91 9.69
C SER A 5 -11.13 -10.62 9.45
N THR A 6 -11.59 -9.99 10.52
CA THR A 6 -12.20 -8.66 10.42
C THR A 6 -11.13 -7.59 10.32
N LEU A 7 -10.08 -7.70 11.10
CA LEU A 7 -8.99 -6.72 11.14
C LEU A 7 -7.65 -7.42 11.18
N VAL A 8 -6.73 -6.94 10.35
CA VAL A 8 -5.33 -7.36 10.39
C VAL A 8 -4.47 -6.11 10.61
N ASP A 9 -3.59 -6.16 11.60
CA ASP A 9 -2.61 -5.12 11.87
C ASP A 9 -1.23 -5.75 11.83
N MET A 10 -0.40 -5.32 10.88
CA MET A 10 0.92 -5.89 10.66
C MET A 10 2.00 -4.81 10.78
N VAL A 11 3.10 -5.16 11.42
CA VAL A 11 4.30 -4.32 11.47
C VAL A 11 5.49 -5.16 11.03
N LEU A 12 6.20 -4.68 10.01
CA LEU A 12 7.36 -5.35 9.47
C LEU A 12 8.55 -4.39 9.45
N SER A 13 9.72 -4.89 9.80
CA SER A 13 10.93 -4.09 9.85
C SER A 13 12.17 -4.93 9.62
N ASN A 14 13.29 -4.25 9.28
CA ASN A 14 14.63 -4.83 9.24
C ASN A 14 14.78 -6.06 8.34
N ASN A 15 14.62 -5.90 7.04
CA ASN A 15 14.82 -6.95 6.03
C ASN A 15 13.80 -8.08 6.06
N ALA A 16 12.60 -7.80 6.56
CA ALA A 16 11.53 -8.79 6.55
C ALA A 16 11.04 -9.05 5.12
N GLN A 17 10.61 -10.28 4.88
CA GLN A 17 9.97 -10.66 3.62
C GLN A 17 8.67 -11.36 3.93
N LEU A 18 7.61 -10.94 3.25
CA LEU A 18 6.27 -11.51 3.46
C LEU A 18 5.54 -11.65 2.14
N VAL A 19 4.94 -12.81 1.94
CA VAL A 19 3.96 -13.04 0.87
C VAL A 19 2.73 -13.63 1.54
N ALA A 20 1.59 -12.96 1.35
CA ALA A 20 0.35 -13.40 1.98
C ALA A 20 -0.85 -13.19 1.08
N ASP A 21 -1.85 -14.07 1.22
CA ASP A 21 -3.14 -13.95 0.58
C ASP A 21 -4.18 -13.75 1.69
N ILE A 22 -4.97 -12.68 1.60
CA ILE A 22 -5.88 -12.29 2.68
C ILE A 22 -7.29 -12.02 2.16
N ASP A 23 -8.25 -12.20 3.06
CA ASP A 23 -9.63 -11.80 2.86
C ASP A 23 -10.10 -11.21 4.19
N VAL A 24 -9.98 -9.89 4.32
CA VAL A 24 -10.24 -9.19 5.58
C VAL A 24 -11.04 -7.92 5.30
N LYS A 25 -11.73 -7.43 6.31
CA LYS A 25 -12.47 -6.18 6.20
C LYS A 25 -11.53 -4.98 6.26
N ASP A 26 -10.63 -4.97 7.21
CA ASP A 26 -9.65 -3.89 7.40
C ASP A 26 -8.25 -4.47 7.49
N ILE A 27 -7.32 -3.89 6.72
CA ILE A 27 -5.91 -4.19 6.89
C ILE A 27 -5.15 -2.89 7.15
N LYS A 28 -4.32 -2.91 8.20
CA LYS A 28 -3.39 -1.86 8.50
C LYS A 28 -1.99 -2.46 8.51
N ILE A 29 -1.11 -1.93 7.68
CA ILE A 29 0.24 -2.47 7.55
C ILE A 29 1.26 -1.34 7.65
N ARG A 30 2.29 -1.55 8.46
CA ARG A 30 3.42 -0.64 8.60
C ARG A 30 4.69 -1.38 8.26
N ILE A 31 5.45 -0.83 7.33
CA ILE A 31 6.66 -1.45 6.82
C ILE A 31 7.79 -0.43 6.87
N SER A 32 8.92 -0.80 7.47
CA SER A 32 10.11 0.04 7.53
C SER A 32 11.38 -0.78 7.35
N GLY A 33 12.45 -0.15 6.86
CA GLY A 33 13.69 -0.84 6.52
C GLY A 33 13.56 -1.63 5.22
N ASP A 34 14.58 -2.32 4.77
CA ASP A 34 14.63 -3.03 3.48
C ASP A 34 13.73 -4.26 3.43
N CYS A 35 12.44 -4.05 3.61
CA CYS A 35 11.46 -5.15 3.56
C CYS A 35 10.92 -5.34 2.14
N ARG A 36 10.51 -6.56 1.85
CA ARG A 36 9.76 -6.88 0.62
C ARG A 36 8.47 -7.56 1.02
N VAL A 37 7.36 -6.96 0.65
CA VAL A 37 6.04 -7.45 1.06
C VAL A 37 5.15 -7.55 -0.17
N GLU A 38 4.49 -8.68 -0.32
CA GLU A 38 3.50 -8.90 -1.37
C GLU A 38 2.22 -9.43 -0.74
N ILE A 39 1.13 -8.68 -0.90
CA ILE A 39 -0.18 -9.05 -0.38
C ILE A 39 -1.15 -9.15 -1.53
N THR A 40 -1.93 -10.22 -1.55
CA THR A 40 -3.00 -10.43 -2.53
C THR A 40 -4.31 -10.74 -1.82
N GLY A 41 -5.42 -10.67 -2.56
CA GLY A 41 -6.73 -10.98 -2.02
C GLY A 41 -7.67 -9.80 -2.10
N GLN A 42 -8.45 -9.57 -1.04
CA GLN A 42 -9.43 -8.48 -1.02
C GLN A 42 -9.62 -7.92 0.39
N THR A 43 -9.94 -6.63 0.44
CA THR A 43 -10.25 -5.93 1.68
C THR A 43 -11.18 -4.77 1.36
N LEU A 44 -11.88 -4.25 2.36
CA LEU A 44 -12.65 -3.02 2.22
C LEU A 44 -11.77 -1.80 2.45
N TYR A 45 -11.01 -1.79 3.53
CA TYR A 45 -10.16 -0.66 3.91
C TYR A 45 -8.71 -1.09 4.03
N HIS A 46 -7.85 -0.40 3.29
CA HIS A 46 -6.43 -0.69 3.21
C HIS A 46 -5.64 0.54 3.65
N ASP A 47 -4.95 0.46 4.77
CA ASP A 47 -4.11 1.53 5.31
C ASP A 47 -2.66 1.04 5.33
N ALA A 48 -1.81 1.64 4.50
CA ALA A 48 -0.42 1.24 4.37
C ALA A 48 0.52 2.42 4.62
N ASP A 49 1.50 2.22 5.49
CA ASP A 49 2.56 3.17 5.78
C ASP A 49 3.89 2.47 5.52
N VAL A 50 4.61 2.92 4.48
CA VAL A 50 5.80 2.25 3.98
C VAL A 50 6.97 3.22 3.95
N ALA A 51 8.07 2.84 4.59
CA ALA A 51 9.30 3.64 4.61
C ALA A 51 10.50 2.78 4.19
N THR A 52 11.23 3.18 3.16
CA THR A 52 12.44 2.52 2.67
C THR A 52 12.23 1.05 2.25
N ALA A 53 11.02 0.67 1.90
CA ALA A 53 10.68 -0.73 1.60
C ALA A 53 9.97 -0.83 0.25
N LYS A 54 9.78 -2.06 -0.22
CA LYS A 54 8.99 -2.35 -1.40
C LYS A 54 7.74 -3.11 -0.98
N TYR A 55 6.58 -2.52 -1.25
CA TYR A 55 5.29 -3.10 -0.92
C TYR A 55 4.47 -3.26 -2.19
N ASN A 56 4.17 -4.49 -2.55
CA ASN A 56 3.35 -4.80 -3.71
C ASN A 56 1.99 -5.32 -3.25
N ALA A 57 0.98 -4.47 -3.33
CA ALA A 57 -0.41 -4.81 -3.07
C ALA A 57 -1.26 -4.64 -4.33
N ALA A 58 -0.65 -4.76 -5.50
CA ALA A 58 -1.37 -4.65 -6.77
C ALA A 58 -2.41 -5.75 -6.94
N GLY A 59 -2.19 -6.91 -6.33
CA GLY A 59 -3.16 -8.00 -6.31
C GLY A 59 -4.13 -7.97 -5.14
N LEU A 60 -4.06 -6.97 -4.27
CA LEU A 60 -4.99 -6.80 -3.15
C LEU A 60 -6.05 -5.76 -3.54
N ARG A 61 -7.24 -6.25 -3.87
CA ARG A 61 -8.36 -5.37 -4.24
C ARG A 61 -8.94 -4.71 -3.00
N SER A 62 -9.00 -3.38 -3.01
CA SER A 62 -9.59 -2.62 -1.92
C SER A 62 -10.66 -1.67 -2.43
N VAL A 63 -11.63 -1.36 -1.59
CA VAL A 63 -12.62 -0.32 -1.85
C VAL A 63 -11.99 1.04 -1.58
N SER A 64 -11.34 1.19 -0.44
CA SER A 64 -10.70 2.43 -0.04
C SER A 64 -9.27 2.14 0.41
N THR A 65 -8.31 2.89 -0.14
CA THR A 65 -6.89 2.74 0.20
C THR A 65 -6.34 4.08 0.67
N ILE A 66 -5.65 4.04 1.81
CA ILE A 66 -4.83 5.14 2.29
C ILE A 66 -3.39 4.64 2.30
N VAL A 67 -2.51 5.28 1.54
CA VAL A 67 -1.13 4.84 1.42
C VAL A 67 -0.18 6.01 1.64
N LYS A 68 0.88 5.74 2.41
CA LYS A 68 1.92 6.71 2.70
C LYS A 68 3.27 6.08 2.36
N ALA A 69 4.01 6.72 1.48
CA ALA A 69 5.33 6.26 1.07
C ALA A 69 6.38 7.30 1.44
N GLU A 70 7.42 6.88 2.15
CA GLU A 70 8.48 7.75 2.64
C GLU A 70 9.86 7.15 2.35
N HIS A 71 10.88 7.99 2.25
CA HIS A 71 12.29 7.57 2.17
C HIS A 71 12.54 6.55 1.05
N ASN A 72 12.16 6.90 -0.19
CA ASN A 72 12.34 6.06 -1.37
C ASN A 72 11.56 4.75 -1.36
N ALA A 73 10.49 4.67 -0.61
CA ALA A 73 9.62 3.50 -0.63
C ALA A 73 8.96 3.34 -1.99
N GLU A 74 8.74 2.10 -2.40
CA GLU A 74 7.98 1.75 -3.61
C GLU A 74 6.72 1.02 -3.20
N VAL A 75 5.55 1.54 -3.61
CA VAL A 75 4.27 0.97 -3.22
C VAL A 75 3.40 0.80 -4.46
N LYS A 76 2.76 -0.38 -4.58
CA LYS A 76 1.75 -0.63 -5.61
C LYS A 76 0.46 -1.01 -4.93
N VAL A 77 -0.65 -0.38 -5.31
CA VAL A 77 -1.96 -0.61 -4.70
C VAL A 77 -3.05 -0.68 -5.76
N ASP A 78 -4.19 -1.27 -5.40
CA ASP A 78 -5.39 -1.34 -6.25
C ASP A 78 -6.59 -0.83 -5.45
N ALA A 79 -7.04 0.38 -5.77
CA ALA A 79 -8.15 1.03 -5.08
C ALA A 79 -9.30 1.26 -6.05
N HIS A 80 -10.51 0.84 -5.69
CA HIS A 80 -11.67 0.89 -6.59
C HIS A 80 -12.54 2.12 -6.43
N GLN A 81 -12.70 2.65 -5.23
CA GLN A 81 -13.55 3.82 -5.01
C GLN A 81 -12.75 5.03 -4.53
N ARG A 82 -11.86 4.85 -3.58
CA ARG A 82 -11.14 5.97 -2.99
C ARG A 82 -9.67 5.65 -2.81
N LEU A 83 -8.83 6.57 -3.23
CA LEU A 83 -7.39 6.50 -3.02
C LEU A 83 -6.92 7.80 -2.35
N GLU A 84 -6.30 7.68 -1.19
CA GLU A 84 -5.54 8.75 -0.59
C GLU A 84 -4.07 8.35 -0.60
N ALA A 85 -3.26 9.10 -1.32
CA ALA A 85 -1.85 8.79 -1.48
C ALA A 85 -1.01 9.97 -1.02
N LYS A 86 -0.09 9.71 -0.10
CA LYS A 86 0.86 10.70 0.37
C LYS A 86 2.26 10.19 0.16
N SER A 87 3.08 10.97 -0.52
CA SER A 87 4.45 10.58 -0.81
C SER A 87 5.40 11.68 -0.40
N THR A 88 6.47 11.31 0.30
CA THR A 88 7.51 12.22 0.76
C THR A 88 8.89 11.64 0.49
N THR A 89 9.90 12.49 0.34
CA THR A 89 11.32 12.12 0.29
C THR A 89 11.62 10.99 -0.71
N GLY A 90 11.20 11.17 -1.98
CA GLY A 90 11.48 10.20 -3.04
C GLY A 90 10.59 8.98 -3.08
N GLY A 91 9.50 8.97 -2.32
CA GLY A 91 8.56 7.85 -2.36
C GLY A 91 7.87 7.72 -3.70
N LYS A 92 7.55 6.48 -4.08
CA LYS A 92 6.87 6.18 -5.34
C LYS A 92 5.63 5.34 -5.07
N ILE A 93 4.49 5.82 -5.56
CA ILE A 93 3.21 5.12 -5.42
C ILE A 93 2.63 4.87 -6.80
N LEU A 94 2.35 3.61 -7.10
CA LEU A 94 1.69 3.21 -8.33
C LEU A 94 0.34 2.61 -7.98
N TYR A 95 -0.71 3.04 -8.67
CA TYR A 95 -2.04 2.53 -8.38
C TYR A 95 -2.73 1.99 -9.64
N LEU A 96 -3.56 0.97 -9.44
CA LEU A 96 -4.38 0.35 -10.48
C LEU A 96 -5.83 0.79 -10.31
N SER A 97 -6.63 0.51 -11.34
CA SER A 97 -8.05 0.88 -11.38
C SER A 97 -8.25 2.40 -11.49
N ASN A 98 -9.50 2.82 -11.51
CA ASN A 98 -9.87 4.23 -11.62
C ASN A 98 -10.74 4.62 -10.42
N PRO A 99 -10.12 4.92 -9.26
CA PRO A 99 -10.91 5.33 -8.10
C PRO A 99 -11.71 6.61 -8.40
N GLU A 100 -12.92 6.68 -7.89
CA GLU A 100 -13.77 7.85 -8.09
C GLU A 100 -13.24 9.08 -7.34
N ILE A 101 -12.61 8.85 -6.19
CA ILE A 101 -12.04 9.90 -5.37
C ILE A 101 -10.55 9.66 -5.24
N ILE A 102 -9.75 10.62 -5.66
CA ILE A 102 -8.30 10.55 -5.55
C ILE A 102 -7.80 11.79 -4.82
N ARG A 103 -7.12 11.57 -3.69
CA ARG A 103 -6.41 12.62 -2.97
C ARG A 103 -4.93 12.31 -2.98
N VAL A 104 -4.15 13.25 -3.49
CA VAL A 104 -2.70 13.07 -3.62
C VAL A 104 -2.00 14.21 -2.91
N GLU A 105 -1.09 13.87 -1.99
CA GLU A 105 -0.19 14.83 -1.35
C GLU A 105 1.25 14.48 -1.72
N LYS A 106 1.96 15.42 -2.27
CA LYS A 106 3.36 15.27 -2.68
C LYS A 106 4.24 16.30 -1.98
N SER A 107 5.38 15.86 -1.48
CA SER A 107 6.41 16.79 -1.04
C SER A 107 7.25 17.27 -2.23
N LEU A 108 8.16 18.20 -1.99
CA LEU A 108 8.91 18.88 -3.04
C LEU A 108 10.01 18.05 -3.71
N PHE A 109 10.40 16.90 -3.19
CA PHE A 109 11.59 16.19 -3.64
C PHE A 109 11.29 14.80 -4.17
N GLY A 110 11.46 14.61 -5.50
CA GLY A 110 11.57 13.29 -6.11
C GLY A 110 10.39 12.36 -5.88
N VAL A 111 9.19 12.91 -5.85
CA VAL A 111 7.99 12.14 -5.51
C VAL A 111 7.25 11.75 -6.78
N ASP A 112 6.81 10.50 -6.85
CA ASP A 112 6.12 9.98 -8.02
C ASP A 112 4.87 9.21 -7.61
N ILE A 113 3.71 9.62 -8.11
CA ILE A 113 2.45 8.93 -7.92
C ILE A 113 1.81 8.77 -9.30
N GLU A 114 1.72 7.53 -9.79
CA GLU A 114 1.26 7.25 -11.15
C GLU A 114 0.24 6.13 -11.17
N GLN A 115 -0.65 6.19 -12.15
CA GLN A 115 -1.59 5.11 -12.43
C GLN A 115 -0.92 4.07 -13.32
N LEU A 116 -1.00 2.80 -12.90
CA LEU A 116 -0.61 1.67 -13.73
C LEU A 116 -1.79 1.22 -14.57
N LYS A 117 -1.51 0.91 -15.80
CA LYS A 117 -2.52 0.37 -16.71
C LYS A 117 -2.27 -1.11 -16.99
#